data_e3b1a053eac7dbed2ad493e5749aaa5e
#
_entry.id   e3b1a053eac7dbed2ad493e5749aaa5e
#
_cell.length_a   1.000
_cell.length_b   1.000
_cell.length_c   1.000
_cell.angle_alpha   90.00
_cell.angle_beta   90.00
_cell.angle_gamma   90.00
#
_symmetry.space_group_name_H-M   'P 1'
#
loop_
_entity.id
_entity.type
_entity.pdbx_description
1 polymer ?
#
loop_
_entity_poly.entity_id
_entity_poly.type
_entity_poly.pdbx_seq_one_letter_code
_entity_poly.pdbx_strand_id
1 'polypeptide(L)'
;MKQIEVKEASFAYMQDDDANRIALNGVSLEIEQGDYIAILGPNGSGKSTLAKLLNNIELPTKGDVFVFGINTKNEDGFWDIRSKCACVFQNPDNQIVGTTVEEDIAFGPENLGIPNPELRQIVDASMKYVGLEKYATKQTANLSGGQKQKLAIAGALAMNPSIIIMDESTSMLDPNSRDEVLTLVEKLRHEKQITVITITHDMYEASRCDRVYVMYHGEIKKVGKPSSIFLERDKMLELGLDCPSHINLAHRIAKITHSKLTQEDLVSEETCAKRIIEMVKNAEFDDVKSYLKPDKNIQV
;
A
#
# COMPACT_ATOMS: atom_id res chain seq x y z
N MET A 1 -16.37 -6.30 -10.79
CA MET A 1 -16.00 -7.73 -10.97
C MET A 1 -14.89 -8.05 -9.99
N LYS A 2 -15.02 -9.14 -9.19
CA LYS A 2 -13.97 -9.56 -8.27
C LYS A 2 -12.72 -9.95 -9.05
N GLN A 3 -11.60 -9.31 -8.73
CA GLN A 3 -10.29 -9.69 -9.29
C GLN A 3 -9.50 -10.59 -8.35
N ILE A 4 -9.67 -10.41 -7.02
CA ILE A 4 -9.06 -11.28 -6.02
C ILE A 4 -10.13 -11.72 -5.02
N GLU A 5 -10.11 -13.00 -4.66
CA GLU A 5 -10.92 -13.58 -3.59
C GLU A 5 -10.04 -14.52 -2.76
N VAL A 6 -9.92 -14.24 -1.48
CA VAL A 6 -9.18 -15.08 -0.51
C VAL A 6 -10.19 -15.69 0.45
N LYS A 7 -10.15 -17.02 0.59
CA LYS A 7 -11.08 -17.79 1.43
C LYS A 7 -10.31 -18.57 2.48
N GLU A 8 -10.40 -18.14 3.74
CA GLU A 8 -9.83 -18.81 4.91
C GLU A 8 -8.36 -19.23 4.70
N ALA A 9 -7.58 -18.37 3.98
CA ALA A 9 -6.21 -18.69 3.63
C ALA A 9 -5.29 -18.64 4.85
N SER A 10 -4.53 -19.71 5.04
CA SER A 10 -3.48 -19.80 6.04
C SER A 10 -2.15 -20.13 5.38
N PHE A 11 -1.07 -19.64 5.96
CA PHE A 11 0.28 -19.92 5.47
C PHE A 11 1.27 -20.02 6.62
N ALA A 12 2.15 -21.00 6.56
CA ALA A 12 3.22 -21.17 7.53
C ALA A 12 4.55 -21.41 6.80
N TYR A 13 5.60 -20.69 7.23
CA TYR A 13 6.96 -20.98 6.80
C TYR A 13 7.49 -22.20 7.55
N MET A 14 8.10 -23.15 6.81
CA MET A 14 8.84 -24.26 7.42
C MET A 14 10.14 -23.70 8.03
N GLN A 15 10.42 -24.07 9.28
CA GLN A 15 11.69 -23.80 9.94
C GLN A 15 12.40 -25.12 10.24
N ASP A 16 13.74 -25.11 10.25
CA ASP A 16 14.59 -26.30 10.46
C ASP A 16 14.38 -26.99 11.82
N ASP A 17 13.71 -26.33 12.78
CA ASP A 17 13.50 -26.82 14.16
C ASP A 17 12.05 -27.31 14.43
N ASP A 18 11.37 -27.97 13.49
CA ASP A 18 10.01 -28.53 13.64
C ASP A 18 8.90 -27.53 14.08
N ALA A 19 9.20 -26.25 14.25
CA ALA A 19 8.24 -25.22 14.64
C ALA A 19 7.80 -24.41 13.41
N ASN A 20 6.67 -24.80 12.82
CA ASN A 20 6.06 -24.00 11.75
C ASN A 20 5.69 -22.59 12.25
N ARG A 21 6.31 -21.56 11.66
CA ARG A 21 5.92 -20.18 11.95
C ARG A 21 4.70 -19.79 11.11
N ILE A 22 3.53 -19.76 11.78
CA ILE A 22 2.29 -19.33 11.14
C ILE A 22 2.41 -17.83 10.82
N ALA A 23 2.35 -17.50 9.53
CA ALA A 23 2.39 -16.13 9.05
C ALA A 23 1.00 -15.58 8.72
N LEU A 24 0.08 -16.46 8.27
CA LEU A 24 -1.33 -16.12 8.02
C LEU A 24 -2.22 -17.20 8.63
N ASN A 25 -3.35 -16.77 9.23
CA ASN A 25 -4.28 -17.63 9.94
C ASN A 25 -5.73 -17.29 9.54
N GLY A 26 -6.31 -18.04 8.61
CA GLY A 26 -7.71 -17.90 8.21
C GLY A 26 -8.07 -16.55 7.58
N VAL A 27 -7.18 -15.97 6.77
CA VAL A 27 -7.41 -14.68 6.13
C VAL A 27 -8.46 -14.80 5.04
N SER A 28 -9.47 -13.91 5.06
CA SER A 28 -10.48 -13.78 4.01
C SER A 28 -10.60 -12.34 3.58
N LEU A 29 -10.54 -12.07 2.24
CA LEU A 29 -10.74 -10.74 1.67
C LEU A 29 -11.21 -10.82 0.22
N GLU A 30 -11.80 -9.73 -0.25
CA GLU A 30 -12.25 -9.56 -1.62
C GLU A 30 -11.80 -8.21 -2.16
N ILE A 31 -11.31 -8.20 -3.41
CA ILE A 31 -10.85 -7.00 -4.12
C ILE A 31 -11.52 -6.94 -5.48
N GLU A 32 -12.14 -5.82 -5.78
CA GLU A 32 -12.79 -5.58 -7.05
C GLU A 32 -11.89 -4.81 -8.03
N GLN A 33 -12.24 -4.87 -9.30
CA GLN A 33 -11.52 -4.12 -10.33
C GLN A 33 -11.58 -2.61 -10.05
N GLY A 34 -10.42 -1.97 -10.13
CA GLY A 34 -10.27 -0.54 -9.91
C GLY A 34 -10.25 -0.12 -8.43
N ASP A 35 -10.32 -1.06 -7.49
CA ASP A 35 -10.12 -0.76 -6.07
C ASP A 35 -8.71 -0.21 -5.81
N TYR A 36 -8.60 0.74 -4.91
CA TYR A 36 -7.34 1.12 -4.26
C TYR A 36 -7.42 0.76 -2.79
N ILE A 37 -6.73 -0.31 -2.40
CA ILE A 37 -6.80 -0.81 -1.02
C ILE A 37 -5.46 -0.75 -0.31
N ALA A 38 -5.51 -0.56 1.00
CA ALA A 38 -4.36 -0.73 1.87
C ALA A 38 -4.49 -2.00 2.72
N ILE A 39 -3.41 -2.78 2.78
CA ILE A 39 -3.20 -3.82 3.79
C ILE A 39 -2.28 -3.19 4.84
N LEU A 40 -2.87 -2.71 5.94
CA LEU A 40 -2.22 -1.96 6.99
C LEU A 40 -1.95 -2.86 8.19
N GLY A 41 -0.77 -2.74 8.80
CA GLY A 41 -0.45 -3.51 10.01
C GLY A 41 0.99 -3.31 10.47
N PRO A 42 1.32 -3.63 11.72
CA PRO A 42 2.68 -3.55 12.23
C PRO A 42 3.61 -4.56 11.53
N ASN A 43 4.91 -4.39 11.72
CA ASN A 43 5.90 -5.33 11.19
C ASN A 43 5.66 -6.74 11.75
N GLY A 44 5.77 -7.76 10.90
CA GLY A 44 5.51 -9.14 11.27
C GLY A 44 4.03 -9.55 11.35
N SER A 45 3.08 -8.69 10.96
CA SER A 45 1.65 -9.03 10.95
C SER A 45 1.22 -9.96 9.81
N GLY A 46 2.11 -10.28 8.85
CA GLY A 46 1.82 -11.18 7.73
C GLY A 46 1.54 -10.49 6.38
N LYS A 47 1.64 -9.17 6.30
CA LYS A 47 1.30 -8.38 5.09
C LYS A 47 2.05 -8.83 3.83
N SER A 48 3.37 -8.89 3.88
CA SER A 48 4.19 -9.30 2.72
C SER A 48 4.00 -10.78 2.37
N THR A 49 3.65 -11.62 3.35
CA THR A 49 3.24 -13.00 3.07
C THR A 49 1.92 -13.04 2.30
N LEU A 50 0.95 -12.22 2.71
CA LEU A 50 -0.31 -12.09 1.98
C LEU A 50 -0.06 -11.60 0.55
N ALA A 51 0.82 -10.57 0.34
CA ALA A 51 1.21 -10.13 -0.99
C ALA A 51 1.72 -11.27 -1.89
N LYS A 52 2.58 -12.13 -1.33
CA LYS A 52 3.12 -13.27 -2.06
C LYS A 52 2.05 -14.29 -2.46
N LEU A 53 1.02 -14.49 -1.62
CA LEU A 53 -0.12 -15.33 -1.99
C LEU A 53 -0.96 -14.68 -3.10
N LEU A 54 -1.19 -13.36 -3.02
CA LEU A 54 -1.99 -12.64 -4.03
C LEU A 54 -1.30 -12.57 -5.40
N ASN A 55 0.03 -12.59 -5.43
CA ASN A 55 0.84 -12.60 -6.66
C ASN A 55 1.26 -14.02 -7.08
N ASN A 56 0.69 -15.05 -6.47
CA ASN A 56 1.03 -16.45 -6.76
C ASN A 56 2.54 -16.77 -6.68
N ILE A 57 3.29 -16.09 -5.77
CA ILE A 57 4.68 -16.43 -5.44
C ILE A 57 4.71 -17.57 -4.44
N GLU A 58 3.80 -17.54 -3.48
CA GLU A 58 3.58 -18.58 -2.49
C GLU A 58 2.16 -19.15 -2.63
N LEU A 59 1.95 -20.37 -2.21
CA LEU A 59 0.64 -21.02 -2.20
C LEU A 59 0.12 -21.16 -0.77
N PRO A 60 -1.20 -20.96 -0.53
CA PRO A 60 -1.75 -21.12 0.82
C PRO A 60 -1.64 -22.58 1.29
N THR A 61 -1.23 -22.79 2.54
CA THR A 61 -1.18 -24.13 3.16
C THR A 61 -2.59 -24.66 3.48
N LYS A 62 -3.55 -23.76 3.77
CA LYS A 62 -4.98 -24.05 3.94
C LYS A 62 -5.81 -22.94 3.31
N GLY A 63 -7.06 -23.23 2.98
CA GLY A 63 -7.94 -22.29 2.29
C GLY A 63 -7.55 -22.10 0.84
N ASP A 64 -8.12 -21.10 0.15
CA ASP A 64 -7.94 -20.87 -1.26
C ASP A 64 -7.76 -19.40 -1.58
N VAL A 65 -6.94 -19.12 -2.60
CA VAL A 65 -6.75 -17.80 -3.19
C VAL A 65 -7.10 -17.86 -4.67
N PHE A 66 -8.01 -16.99 -5.08
CA PHE A 66 -8.40 -16.85 -6.48
C PHE A 66 -7.97 -15.49 -6.99
N VAL A 67 -7.30 -15.46 -8.12
CA VAL A 67 -6.90 -14.24 -8.83
C VAL A 67 -7.47 -14.33 -10.24
N PHE A 68 -8.24 -13.35 -10.65
CA PHE A 68 -9.03 -13.38 -11.92
C PHE A 68 -9.94 -14.61 -12.06
N GLY A 69 -10.42 -15.16 -10.92
CA GLY A 69 -11.22 -16.40 -10.88
C GLY A 69 -10.41 -17.70 -11.00
N ILE A 70 -9.09 -17.60 -11.16
CA ILE A 70 -8.17 -18.74 -11.23
C ILE A 70 -7.67 -19.05 -9.82
N ASN A 71 -7.83 -20.30 -9.34
CA ASN A 71 -7.25 -20.72 -8.09
C ASN A 71 -5.71 -20.77 -8.22
N THR A 72 -4.98 -20.09 -7.31
CA THR A 72 -3.52 -20.04 -7.35
C THR A 72 -2.82 -21.40 -7.24
N LYS A 73 -3.52 -22.44 -6.75
CA LYS A 73 -3.06 -23.84 -6.69
C LYS A 73 -3.11 -24.53 -8.06
N ASN A 74 -3.75 -23.92 -9.06
CA ASN A 74 -3.81 -24.46 -10.43
C ASN A 74 -2.53 -24.06 -11.18
N GLU A 75 -1.66 -25.01 -11.44
CA GLU A 75 -0.38 -24.80 -12.15
C GLU A 75 -0.58 -24.25 -13.57
N ASP A 76 -1.65 -24.66 -14.28
CA ASP A 76 -1.92 -24.15 -15.63
C ASP A 76 -2.27 -22.66 -15.67
N GLY A 77 -2.77 -22.11 -14.56
CA GLY A 77 -3.15 -20.70 -14.42
C GLY A 77 -2.02 -19.77 -13.98
N PHE A 78 -0.84 -20.29 -13.69
CA PHE A 78 0.28 -19.54 -13.13
C PHE A 78 0.68 -18.32 -13.98
N TRP A 79 0.85 -18.50 -15.28
CA TRP A 79 1.24 -17.43 -16.20
C TRP A 79 0.13 -16.40 -16.42
N ASP A 80 -1.14 -16.84 -16.44
CA ASP A 80 -2.29 -15.93 -16.55
C ASP A 80 -2.42 -14.99 -15.37
N ILE A 81 -2.05 -15.45 -14.17
CA ILE A 81 -2.02 -14.63 -12.97
C ILE A 81 -0.82 -13.68 -13.02
N ARG A 82 0.40 -14.20 -13.17
CA ARG A 82 1.62 -13.41 -13.00
C ARG A 82 1.87 -12.38 -14.10
N SER A 83 1.40 -12.63 -15.30
CA SER A 83 1.47 -11.66 -16.41
C SER A 83 0.59 -10.43 -16.19
N LYS A 84 -0.47 -10.55 -15.37
CA LYS A 84 -1.46 -9.49 -15.11
C LYS A 84 -1.42 -8.90 -13.69
N CYS A 85 -0.64 -9.52 -12.80
CA CYS A 85 -0.48 -9.08 -11.40
C CYS A 85 0.98 -8.73 -11.16
N ALA A 86 1.34 -7.46 -11.29
CA ALA A 86 2.69 -6.97 -11.05
C ALA A 86 2.92 -6.66 -9.57
N CYS A 87 4.18 -6.79 -9.13
CA CYS A 87 4.59 -6.44 -7.78
C CYS A 87 5.73 -5.42 -7.82
N VAL A 88 5.66 -4.41 -6.96
CA VAL A 88 6.71 -3.43 -6.72
C VAL A 88 7.19 -3.59 -5.29
N PHE A 89 8.45 -3.99 -5.12
CA PHE A 89 9.01 -4.34 -3.81
C PHE A 89 9.53 -3.13 -3.03
N GLN A 90 9.73 -3.33 -1.74
CA GLN A 90 10.21 -2.33 -0.79
C GLN A 90 11.56 -1.73 -1.23
N ASN A 91 12.52 -2.57 -1.60
CA ASN A 91 13.81 -2.13 -2.10
C ASN A 91 13.86 -2.29 -3.63
N PRO A 92 13.84 -1.18 -4.40
CA PRO A 92 13.87 -1.24 -5.85
C PRO A 92 15.18 -1.88 -6.39
N ASP A 93 16.29 -1.80 -5.66
CA ASP A 93 17.56 -2.42 -6.09
C ASP A 93 17.47 -3.96 -6.19
N ASN A 94 16.55 -4.59 -5.46
CA ASN A 94 16.29 -6.03 -5.56
C ASN A 94 15.42 -6.40 -6.78
N GLN A 95 14.83 -5.42 -7.44
CA GLN A 95 13.93 -5.61 -8.57
C GLN A 95 14.59 -5.21 -9.90
N ILE A 96 15.47 -4.20 -9.88
CA ILE A 96 16.16 -3.67 -11.05
C ILE A 96 17.20 -4.71 -11.54
N VAL A 97 17.08 -5.10 -12.81
CA VAL A 97 17.98 -6.07 -13.48
C VAL A 97 18.71 -5.46 -14.67
N GLY A 98 18.16 -4.43 -15.31
CA GLY A 98 18.74 -3.74 -16.46
C GLY A 98 19.90 -2.82 -16.07
N THR A 99 20.90 -2.73 -16.95
CA THR A 99 22.04 -1.81 -16.76
C THR A 99 21.61 -0.35 -16.96
N THR A 100 20.72 -0.11 -17.92
CA THR A 100 20.13 1.20 -18.21
C THR A 100 18.63 1.22 -17.91
N VAL A 101 18.06 2.40 -17.83
CA VAL A 101 16.62 2.59 -17.57
C VAL A 101 15.75 1.91 -18.64
N GLU A 102 16.09 2.10 -19.91
CA GLU A 102 15.31 1.52 -21.01
C GLU A 102 15.43 -0.02 -21.05
N GLU A 103 16.62 -0.58 -20.77
CA GLU A 103 16.83 -2.02 -20.68
C GLU A 103 16.02 -2.65 -19.54
N ASP A 104 15.97 -1.99 -18.38
CA ASP A 104 15.21 -2.50 -17.23
C ASP A 104 13.70 -2.54 -17.50
N ILE A 105 13.17 -1.49 -18.14
CA ILE A 105 11.75 -1.45 -18.51
C ILE A 105 11.43 -2.47 -19.61
N ALA A 106 12.36 -2.71 -20.54
CA ALA A 106 12.18 -3.67 -21.62
C ALA A 106 12.15 -5.12 -21.12
N PHE A 107 12.83 -5.42 -20.01
CA PHE A 107 13.06 -6.79 -19.52
C PHE A 107 11.76 -7.62 -19.39
N GLY A 108 10.72 -7.05 -18.79
CA GLY A 108 9.44 -7.74 -18.62
C GLY A 108 8.76 -8.08 -19.96
N PRO A 109 8.50 -7.08 -20.82
CA PRO A 109 7.91 -7.29 -22.14
C PRO A 109 8.73 -8.21 -23.05
N GLU A 110 10.07 -8.16 -22.99
CA GLU A 110 10.93 -9.10 -23.75
C GLU A 110 10.70 -10.54 -23.30
N ASN A 111 10.59 -10.79 -21.99
CA ASN A 111 10.28 -12.13 -21.47
C ASN A 111 8.90 -12.62 -21.88
N LEU A 112 7.96 -11.72 -22.18
CA LEU A 112 6.65 -12.05 -22.77
C LEU A 112 6.72 -12.27 -24.28
N GLY A 113 7.89 -12.11 -24.89
CA GLY A 113 8.10 -12.31 -26.35
C GLY A 113 7.53 -11.18 -27.20
N ILE A 114 7.36 -9.96 -26.66
CA ILE A 114 6.86 -8.81 -27.43
C ILE A 114 7.93 -8.36 -28.43
N PRO A 115 7.62 -8.36 -29.74
CA PRO A 115 8.59 -8.03 -30.77
C PRO A 115 8.77 -6.52 -30.94
N ASN A 116 9.90 -6.10 -31.54
CA ASN A 116 10.05 -4.76 -32.11
C ASN A 116 9.14 -4.61 -33.36
N PRO A 117 8.51 -3.44 -33.61
CA PRO A 117 8.72 -2.15 -32.89
C PRO A 117 7.80 -1.93 -31.68
N GLU A 118 6.90 -2.87 -31.37
CA GLU A 118 5.92 -2.75 -30.29
C GLU A 118 6.61 -2.59 -28.92
N LEU A 119 7.65 -3.40 -28.66
CA LEU A 119 8.49 -3.32 -27.48
C LEU A 119 8.99 -1.89 -27.22
N ARG A 120 9.55 -1.25 -28.26
CA ARG A 120 10.06 0.12 -28.14
C ARG A 120 8.96 1.11 -27.76
N GLN A 121 7.78 0.98 -28.35
CA GLN A 121 6.63 1.85 -28.02
C GLN A 121 6.21 1.71 -26.57
N ILE A 122 6.17 0.48 -26.04
CA ILE A 122 5.84 0.19 -24.65
C ILE A 122 6.86 0.83 -23.71
N VAL A 123 8.15 0.65 -23.98
CA VAL A 123 9.24 1.21 -23.19
C VAL A 123 9.17 2.74 -23.14
N ASP A 124 9.06 3.38 -24.31
CA ASP A 124 8.98 4.84 -24.43
C ASP A 124 7.73 5.39 -23.70
N ALA A 125 6.58 4.72 -23.86
CA ALA A 125 5.34 5.11 -23.17
C ALA A 125 5.44 4.95 -21.65
N SER A 126 6.07 3.88 -21.17
CA SER A 126 6.25 3.62 -19.73
C SER A 126 7.20 4.63 -19.12
N MET A 127 8.35 4.93 -19.77
CA MET A 127 9.29 5.97 -19.33
C MET A 127 8.60 7.35 -19.23
N LYS A 128 7.83 7.69 -20.27
CA LYS A 128 7.09 8.96 -20.31
C LYS A 128 6.07 9.06 -19.18
N TYR A 129 5.39 7.95 -18.87
CA TYR A 129 4.37 7.94 -17.85
C TYR A 129 4.93 8.26 -16.46
N VAL A 130 6.12 7.75 -16.14
CA VAL A 130 6.78 7.98 -14.85
C VAL A 130 7.75 9.19 -14.85
N GLY A 131 7.94 9.86 -16.00
CA GLY A 131 8.81 11.05 -16.14
C GLY A 131 10.30 10.70 -16.16
N LEU A 132 10.68 9.56 -16.74
CA LEU A 132 12.07 9.09 -16.85
C LEU A 132 12.67 9.18 -18.27
N GLU A 133 12.00 9.82 -19.25
CA GLU A 133 12.46 9.87 -20.64
C GLU A 133 13.88 10.41 -20.81
N LYS A 134 14.25 11.41 -19.98
CA LYS A 134 15.58 12.03 -20.01
C LYS A 134 16.69 11.11 -19.48
N TYR A 135 16.30 9.99 -18.89
CA TYR A 135 17.20 9.05 -18.24
C TYR A 135 17.31 7.71 -18.99
N ALA A 136 16.73 7.57 -20.19
CA ALA A 136 16.64 6.30 -20.93
C ALA A 136 17.96 5.50 -20.93
N THR A 137 19.05 6.12 -21.32
CA THR A 137 20.38 5.51 -21.40
C THR A 137 21.22 5.65 -20.12
N LYS A 138 20.66 6.25 -19.05
CA LYS A 138 21.36 6.40 -17.79
C LYS A 138 21.47 5.05 -17.07
N GLN A 139 22.63 4.80 -16.47
CA GLN A 139 22.83 3.62 -15.65
C GLN A 139 21.88 3.64 -14.43
N THR A 140 21.21 2.54 -14.20
CA THR A 140 20.22 2.37 -13.09
C THR A 140 20.87 2.57 -11.73
N ALA A 141 22.11 2.18 -11.54
CA ALA A 141 22.88 2.38 -10.31
C ALA A 141 23.04 3.87 -9.92
N ASN A 142 23.00 4.79 -10.91
CA ASN A 142 23.19 6.22 -10.71
C ASN A 142 21.86 7.00 -10.49
N LEU A 143 20.73 6.29 -10.35
CA LEU A 143 19.42 6.89 -10.06
C LEU A 143 19.29 7.18 -8.56
N SER A 144 18.54 8.23 -8.20
CA SER A 144 18.08 8.44 -6.82
C SER A 144 17.07 7.38 -6.40
N GLY A 145 16.84 7.21 -5.09
CA GLY A 145 15.86 6.24 -4.59
C GLY A 145 14.46 6.44 -5.18
N GLY A 146 13.96 7.69 -5.26
CA GLY A 146 12.69 7.99 -5.91
C GLY A 146 12.68 7.70 -7.42
N GLN A 147 13.80 7.92 -8.12
CA GLN A 147 13.92 7.55 -9.53
C GLN A 147 13.95 6.02 -9.72
N LYS A 148 14.64 5.28 -8.86
CA LYS A 148 14.63 3.81 -8.87
C LYS A 148 13.22 3.26 -8.61
N GLN A 149 12.48 3.87 -7.69
CA GLN A 149 11.10 3.46 -7.42
C GLN A 149 10.18 3.73 -8.63
N LYS A 150 10.32 4.89 -9.27
CA LYS A 150 9.62 5.19 -10.53
C LYS A 150 10.00 4.21 -11.64
N LEU A 151 11.27 3.79 -11.71
CA LEU A 151 11.73 2.78 -12.65
C LEU A 151 11.06 1.42 -12.40
N ALA A 152 11.01 0.97 -11.15
CA ALA A 152 10.33 -0.28 -10.79
C ALA A 152 8.83 -0.25 -11.15
N ILE A 153 8.17 0.91 -10.96
CA ILE A 153 6.77 1.11 -11.39
C ILE A 153 6.67 1.09 -12.92
N ALA A 154 7.63 1.70 -13.65
CA ALA A 154 7.61 1.70 -15.12
C ALA A 154 7.79 0.29 -15.68
N GLY A 155 8.69 -0.51 -15.11
CA GLY A 155 8.86 -1.93 -15.48
C GLY A 155 7.60 -2.75 -15.21
N ALA A 156 6.96 -2.55 -14.06
CA ALA A 156 5.68 -3.17 -13.75
C ALA A 156 4.59 -2.75 -14.76
N LEU A 157 4.51 -1.47 -15.10
CA LEU A 157 3.54 -0.91 -16.02
C LEU A 157 3.72 -1.39 -17.46
N ALA A 158 4.96 -1.61 -17.88
CA ALA A 158 5.30 -2.11 -19.21
C ALA A 158 4.72 -3.51 -19.49
N MET A 159 4.46 -4.28 -18.44
CA MET A 159 3.76 -5.58 -18.50
C MET A 159 2.25 -5.43 -18.74
N ASN A 160 1.71 -4.21 -18.79
CA ASN A 160 0.28 -3.92 -18.90
C ASN A 160 -0.59 -4.67 -17.87
N PRO A 161 -0.30 -4.55 -16.57
CA PRO A 161 -0.96 -5.31 -15.53
C PRO A 161 -2.40 -4.82 -15.28
N SER A 162 -3.24 -5.73 -14.79
CA SER A 162 -4.57 -5.40 -14.25
C SER A 162 -4.53 -5.09 -12.74
N ILE A 163 -3.52 -5.63 -12.05
CA ILE A 163 -3.28 -5.42 -10.62
C ILE A 163 -1.83 -5.03 -10.39
N ILE A 164 -1.60 -4.03 -9.55
CA ILE A 164 -0.27 -3.69 -9.03
C ILE A 164 -0.30 -3.84 -7.51
N ILE A 165 0.59 -4.67 -6.97
CA ILE A 165 0.84 -4.83 -5.54
C ILE A 165 2.09 -4.01 -5.20
N MET A 166 1.97 -3.07 -4.26
CA MET A 166 3.05 -2.23 -3.77
C MET A 166 3.41 -2.67 -2.35
N ASP A 167 4.50 -3.43 -2.20
CA ASP A 167 4.91 -3.96 -0.89
C ASP A 167 5.93 -3.02 -0.22
N GLU A 168 5.42 -2.16 0.68
CA GLU A 168 6.19 -1.12 1.41
C GLU A 168 7.09 -0.26 0.50
N SER A 169 6.68 -0.10 -0.74
CA SER A 169 7.49 0.45 -1.83
C SER A 169 7.83 1.94 -1.68
N THR A 170 7.21 2.65 -0.74
CA THR A 170 7.48 4.07 -0.45
C THR A 170 8.24 4.28 0.86
N SER A 171 8.48 3.22 1.65
CA SER A 171 9.03 3.33 3.01
C SER A 171 10.45 3.88 3.09
N MET A 172 11.25 3.70 2.02
CA MET A 172 12.64 4.17 1.92
C MET A 172 12.78 5.53 1.24
N LEU A 173 11.66 6.19 0.89
CA LEU A 173 11.67 7.45 0.17
C LEU A 173 11.58 8.65 1.13
N ASP A 174 12.21 9.76 0.75
CA ASP A 174 11.96 11.04 1.36
C ASP A 174 10.50 11.49 1.13
N PRO A 175 9.95 12.41 1.94
CA PRO A 175 8.54 12.79 1.86
C PRO A 175 8.09 13.28 0.48
N ASN A 176 8.94 14.05 -0.23
CA ASN A 176 8.59 14.59 -1.56
C ASN A 176 8.54 13.47 -2.60
N SER A 177 9.56 12.61 -2.63
CA SER A 177 9.60 11.44 -3.52
C SER A 177 8.46 10.47 -3.26
N ARG A 178 8.06 10.29 -1.98
CA ARG A 178 6.90 9.50 -1.59
C ARG A 178 5.62 10.05 -2.19
N ASP A 179 5.34 11.34 -2.01
CA ASP A 179 4.14 11.99 -2.54
C ASP A 179 4.07 11.93 -4.07
N GLU A 180 5.21 12.09 -4.75
CA GLU A 180 5.28 11.93 -6.20
C GLU A 180 4.89 10.52 -6.64
N VAL A 181 5.40 9.48 -5.95
CA VAL A 181 5.09 8.08 -6.25
C VAL A 181 3.61 7.77 -5.96
N LEU A 182 3.07 8.19 -4.81
CA LEU A 182 1.67 7.98 -4.48
C LEU A 182 0.73 8.66 -5.48
N THR A 183 1.04 9.90 -5.87
CA THR A 183 0.28 10.63 -6.89
C THR A 183 0.35 9.96 -8.26
N LEU A 184 1.51 9.42 -8.65
CA LEU A 184 1.68 8.63 -9.87
C LEU A 184 0.78 7.38 -9.85
N VAL A 185 0.74 6.67 -8.73
CA VAL A 185 -0.08 5.46 -8.55
C VAL A 185 -1.58 5.77 -8.64
N GLU A 186 -2.04 6.85 -8.00
CA GLU A 186 -3.42 7.32 -8.11
C GLU A 186 -3.79 7.67 -9.56
N LYS A 187 -2.90 8.36 -10.27
CA LYS A 187 -3.08 8.67 -11.68
C LYS A 187 -3.19 7.39 -12.53
N LEU A 188 -2.31 6.41 -12.32
CA LEU A 188 -2.35 5.10 -12.98
C LEU A 188 -3.68 4.40 -12.77
N ARG A 189 -4.16 4.37 -11.52
CA ARG A 189 -5.46 3.78 -11.18
C ARG A 189 -6.59 4.41 -11.97
N HIS A 190 -6.67 5.74 -11.98
CA HIS A 190 -7.76 6.47 -12.65
C HIS A 190 -7.71 6.36 -14.17
N GLU A 191 -6.53 6.53 -14.77
CA GLU A 191 -6.40 6.58 -16.24
C GLU A 191 -6.44 5.18 -16.88
N LYS A 192 -5.88 4.17 -16.20
CA LYS A 192 -5.75 2.81 -16.75
C LYS A 192 -6.70 1.80 -16.10
N GLN A 193 -7.51 2.24 -15.11
CA GLN A 193 -8.44 1.37 -14.37
C GLN A 193 -7.73 0.16 -13.72
N ILE A 194 -6.48 0.35 -13.30
CA ILE A 194 -5.67 -0.67 -12.62
C ILE A 194 -6.13 -0.76 -11.16
N THR A 195 -6.24 -1.98 -10.65
CA THR A 195 -6.43 -2.25 -9.22
C THR A 195 -5.10 -2.09 -8.50
N VAL A 196 -5.09 -1.35 -7.40
CA VAL A 196 -3.88 -1.10 -6.60
C VAL A 196 -4.05 -1.67 -5.21
N ILE A 197 -3.06 -2.46 -4.78
CA ILE A 197 -2.97 -3.03 -3.45
C ILE A 197 -1.69 -2.49 -2.83
N THR A 198 -1.80 -1.60 -1.85
CA THR A 198 -0.64 -1.12 -1.10
C THR A 198 -0.52 -1.85 0.22
N ILE A 199 0.66 -2.38 0.49
CA ILE A 199 1.02 -3.00 1.75
C ILE A 199 1.90 -2.02 2.48
N THR A 200 1.45 -1.59 3.64
CA THR A 200 2.12 -0.50 4.34
C THR A 200 1.93 -0.58 5.86
N HIS A 201 2.81 0.08 6.58
CA HIS A 201 2.62 0.45 7.97
C HIS A 201 2.46 1.97 8.13
N ASP A 202 2.45 2.71 7.01
CA ASP A 202 2.30 4.17 6.97
C ASP A 202 0.82 4.56 6.91
N MET A 203 0.36 5.30 7.93
CA MET A 203 -1.03 5.73 8.06
C MET A 203 -1.43 6.76 7.00
N TYR A 204 -0.48 7.59 6.53
CA TYR A 204 -0.74 8.57 5.49
C TYR A 204 -1.04 7.89 4.16
N GLU A 205 -0.23 6.89 3.79
CA GLU A 205 -0.46 6.08 2.60
C GLU A 205 -1.81 5.36 2.66
N ALA A 206 -2.12 4.72 3.81
CA ALA A 206 -3.39 4.03 4.01
C ALA A 206 -4.59 4.98 3.97
N SER A 207 -4.43 6.26 4.36
CA SER A 207 -5.51 7.25 4.34
C SER A 207 -5.95 7.66 2.93
N ARG A 208 -5.10 7.43 1.91
CA ARG A 208 -5.38 7.75 0.49
C ARG A 208 -6.15 6.65 -0.23
N CYS A 209 -6.32 5.49 0.40
CA CYS A 209 -6.99 4.33 -0.20
C CYS A 209 -8.51 4.40 -0.03
N ASP A 210 -9.25 3.66 -0.87
CA ASP A 210 -10.72 3.54 -0.75
C ASP A 210 -11.11 2.68 0.45
N ARG A 211 -10.30 1.65 0.75
CA ARG A 211 -10.55 0.64 1.78
C ARG A 211 -9.26 0.19 2.43
N VAL A 212 -9.31 -0.02 3.73
CA VAL A 212 -8.19 -0.50 4.54
C VAL A 212 -8.56 -1.84 5.17
N TYR A 213 -7.67 -2.81 5.02
CA TYR A 213 -7.67 -4.07 5.74
C TYR A 213 -6.59 -3.99 6.82
N VAL A 214 -6.98 -4.00 8.08
CA VAL A 214 -6.04 -3.94 9.22
C VAL A 214 -5.65 -5.35 9.62
N MET A 215 -4.36 -5.68 9.44
CA MET A 215 -3.79 -6.98 9.79
C MET A 215 -3.04 -6.93 11.12
N TYR A 216 -3.22 -7.97 11.93
CA TYR A 216 -2.52 -8.16 13.18
C TYR A 216 -2.36 -9.66 13.47
N HIS A 217 -1.12 -10.10 13.74
CA HIS A 217 -0.79 -11.52 14.02
C HIS A 217 -1.37 -12.52 12.99
N GLY A 218 -1.22 -12.21 11.71
CA GLY A 218 -1.64 -13.09 10.60
C GLY A 218 -3.13 -13.10 10.31
N GLU A 219 -3.93 -12.25 10.95
CA GLU A 219 -5.38 -12.16 10.77
C GLU A 219 -5.82 -10.76 10.34
N ILE A 220 -6.94 -10.65 9.63
CA ILE A 220 -7.61 -9.37 9.38
C ILE A 220 -8.49 -9.06 10.59
N LYS A 221 -8.15 -8.00 11.33
CA LYS A 221 -8.88 -7.57 12.52
C LYS A 221 -9.98 -6.56 12.21
N LYS A 222 -9.81 -5.77 11.14
CA LYS A 222 -10.75 -4.74 10.76
C LYS A 222 -10.72 -4.45 9.27
N VAL A 223 -11.87 -4.09 8.71
CA VAL A 223 -12.01 -3.65 7.31
C VAL A 223 -12.93 -2.43 7.28
N GLY A 224 -12.57 -1.42 6.50
CA GLY A 224 -13.42 -0.23 6.34
C GLY A 224 -12.77 0.87 5.52
N LYS A 225 -13.49 1.96 5.35
CA LYS A 225 -12.92 3.19 4.79
C LYS A 225 -11.88 3.78 5.76
N PRO A 226 -10.83 4.47 5.28
CA PRO A 226 -9.85 5.10 6.15
C PRO A 226 -10.46 5.93 7.28
N SER A 227 -11.47 6.78 6.96
CA SER A 227 -12.16 7.61 7.95
C SER A 227 -12.85 6.79 9.06
N SER A 228 -13.38 5.61 8.73
CA SER A 228 -14.00 4.69 9.71
C SER A 228 -12.93 4.00 10.57
N ILE A 229 -11.82 3.58 9.96
CA ILE A 229 -10.72 2.90 10.65
C ILE A 229 -10.07 3.86 11.65
N PHE A 230 -9.70 5.06 11.20
CA PHE A 230 -8.98 6.04 12.01
C PHE A 230 -9.88 6.81 13.01
N LEU A 231 -11.20 6.73 12.87
CA LEU A 231 -12.14 7.22 13.91
C LEU A 231 -11.97 6.45 15.22
N GLU A 232 -11.61 5.16 15.15
CA GLU A 232 -11.38 4.30 16.32
C GLU A 232 -9.91 4.30 16.76
N ARG A 233 -9.35 5.48 16.97
CA ARG A 233 -7.94 5.69 17.28
C ARG A 233 -7.41 4.78 18.39
N ASP A 234 -8.15 4.64 19.48
CA ASP A 234 -7.69 3.85 20.63
C ASP A 234 -7.53 2.36 20.27
N LYS A 235 -8.43 1.81 19.44
CA LYS A 235 -8.29 0.44 18.92
C LYS A 235 -7.10 0.30 17.98
N MET A 236 -6.77 1.34 17.20
CA MET A 236 -5.57 1.32 16.35
C MET A 236 -4.30 1.29 17.21
N LEU A 237 -4.26 2.06 18.29
CA LEU A 237 -3.14 2.03 19.24
C LEU A 237 -2.97 0.67 19.92
N GLU A 238 -4.05 -0.03 20.27
CA GLU A 238 -4.01 -1.40 20.82
C GLU A 238 -3.40 -2.40 19.83
N LEU A 239 -3.55 -2.16 18.52
CA LEU A 239 -2.94 -2.95 17.45
C LEU A 239 -1.49 -2.50 17.10
N GLY A 240 -0.91 -1.57 17.86
CA GLY A 240 0.42 -1.03 17.60
C GLY A 240 0.49 -0.10 16.39
N LEU A 241 -0.65 0.46 15.99
CA LEU A 241 -0.79 1.40 14.87
C LEU A 241 -1.21 2.77 15.40
N ASP A 242 -0.88 3.82 14.65
CA ASP A 242 -1.31 5.19 14.98
C ASP A 242 -2.36 5.67 13.96
N CYS A 243 -2.61 6.97 13.93
CA CYS A 243 -3.43 7.64 12.92
C CYS A 243 -2.59 8.67 12.16
N PRO A 244 -3.02 9.11 10.96
CA PRO A 244 -2.41 10.25 10.28
C PRO A 244 -2.34 11.48 11.20
N SER A 245 -1.29 12.30 11.05
CA SER A 245 -1.00 13.41 11.98
C SER A 245 -2.16 14.38 12.15
N HIS A 246 -2.87 14.72 11.07
CA HIS A 246 -4.03 15.61 11.11
C HIS A 246 -5.22 14.98 11.88
N ILE A 247 -5.43 13.67 11.74
CA ILE A 247 -6.47 12.91 12.47
C ILE A 247 -6.09 12.81 13.95
N ASN A 248 -4.83 12.54 14.27
CA ASN A 248 -4.34 12.56 15.64
C ASN A 248 -4.58 13.91 16.31
N LEU A 249 -4.30 15.01 15.59
CA LEU A 249 -4.57 16.35 16.10
C LEU A 249 -6.07 16.54 16.37
N ALA A 250 -6.95 16.12 15.44
CA ALA A 250 -8.39 16.19 15.61
C ALA A 250 -8.87 15.43 16.86
N HIS A 251 -8.40 14.20 17.06
CA HIS A 251 -8.70 13.42 18.27
C HIS A 251 -8.25 14.10 19.55
N ARG A 252 -7.06 14.70 19.55
CA ARG A 252 -6.53 15.43 20.73
C ARG A 252 -7.36 16.68 21.04
N ILE A 253 -7.73 17.46 20.02
CA ILE A 253 -8.57 18.64 20.17
C ILE A 253 -9.98 18.22 20.62
N ALA A 254 -10.58 17.21 20.01
CA ALA A 254 -11.88 16.68 20.41
C ALA A 254 -11.93 16.26 21.89
N LYS A 255 -10.84 15.64 22.38
CA LYS A 255 -10.69 15.28 23.79
C LYS A 255 -10.64 16.50 24.70
N ILE A 256 -9.89 17.55 24.32
CA ILE A 256 -9.75 18.79 25.09
C ILE A 256 -11.08 19.58 25.12
N THR A 257 -11.78 19.65 23.98
CA THR A 257 -13.02 20.41 23.83
C THR A 257 -14.27 19.61 24.15
N HIS A 258 -14.14 18.39 24.66
CA HIS A 258 -15.25 17.45 24.90
C HIS A 258 -16.19 17.26 23.70
N SER A 259 -15.64 17.43 22.49
CA SER A 259 -16.37 17.30 21.23
C SER A 259 -16.32 15.86 20.73
N LYS A 260 -17.27 15.50 19.84
CA LYS A 260 -17.26 14.20 19.14
C LYS A 260 -16.80 14.39 17.70
N LEU A 261 -16.02 13.44 17.22
CA LEU A 261 -15.67 13.32 15.80
C LEU A 261 -16.59 12.33 15.10
N THR A 262 -16.85 12.57 13.84
CA THR A 262 -17.58 11.68 12.94
C THR A 262 -16.68 11.19 11.81
N GLN A 263 -17.13 10.21 11.05
CA GLN A 263 -16.38 9.75 9.87
C GLN A 263 -16.24 10.85 8.82
N GLU A 264 -17.24 11.70 8.65
CA GLU A 264 -17.24 12.80 7.68
C GLU A 264 -16.17 13.85 8.01
N ASP A 265 -15.90 14.08 9.31
CA ASP A 265 -14.83 14.97 9.76
C ASP A 265 -13.42 14.49 9.33
N LEU A 266 -13.27 13.19 9.09
CA LEU A 266 -11.98 12.52 8.85
C LEU A 266 -11.78 12.05 7.40
N VAL A 267 -12.63 12.47 6.47
CA VAL A 267 -12.56 12.04 5.05
C VAL A 267 -11.35 12.64 4.35
N SER A 268 -10.97 13.88 4.68
CA SER A 268 -9.84 14.59 4.08
C SER A 268 -9.17 15.52 5.09
N GLU A 269 -7.96 15.96 4.77
CA GLU A 269 -7.26 16.96 5.58
C GLU A 269 -8.07 18.25 5.69
N GLU A 270 -8.77 18.65 4.61
CA GLU A 270 -9.60 19.85 4.60
C GLU A 270 -10.80 19.74 5.53
N THR A 271 -11.56 18.63 5.49
CA THR A 271 -12.69 18.39 6.39
C THR A 271 -12.23 18.33 7.85
N CYS A 272 -11.10 17.65 8.09
CA CYS A 272 -10.49 17.55 9.40
C CYS A 272 -10.06 18.92 9.95
N ALA A 273 -9.42 19.74 9.13
CA ALA A 273 -9.02 21.10 9.52
C ALA A 273 -10.23 22.00 9.83
N LYS A 274 -11.30 21.95 9.01
CA LYS A 274 -12.56 22.68 9.27
C LYS A 274 -13.16 22.28 10.62
N ARG A 275 -13.21 20.99 10.89
CA ARG A 275 -13.72 20.47 12.16
C ARG A 275 -12.87 20.90 13.35
N ILE A 276 -11.56 20.86 13.24
CA ILE A 276 -10.64 21.34 14.28
C ILE A 276 -10.90 22.82 14.60
N ILE A 277 -11.02 23.68 13.58
CA ILE A 277 -11.30 25.11 13.74
C ILE A 277 -12.65 25.33 14.44
N GLU A 278 -13.67 24.58 14.06
CA GLU A 278 -15.01 24.66 14.67
C GLU A 278 -14.95 24.26 16.15
N MET A 279 -14.30 23.13 16.49
CA MET A 279 -14.14 22.67 17.86
C MET A 279 -13.44 23.71 18.74
N VAL A 280 -12.36 24.32 18.22
CA VAL A 280 -11.60 25.35 18.95
C VAL A 280 -12.42 26.63 19.14
N LYS A 281 -13.19 27.06 18.15
CA LYS A 281 -14.05 28.27 18.24
C LYS A 281 -15.19 28.09 19.27
N ASN A 282 -15.72 26.87 19.39
CA ASN A 282 -16.84 26.57 20.27
C ASN A 282 -16.40 26.16 21.69
N ALA A 283 -15.10 26.00 21.94
CA ALA A 283 -14.55 25.63 23.25
C ALA A 283 -14.63 26.81 24.23
N GLU A 284 -15.07 26.57 25.45
CA GLU A 284 -14.98 27.53 26.53
C GLU A 284 -13.51 27.70 26.97
N PHE A 285 -13.11 28.94 27.28
CA PHE A 285 -11.70 29.29 27.54
C PHE A 285 -11.12 28.56 28.77
N ASP A 286 -11.94 28.09 29.70
CA ASP A 286 -11.52 27.37 30.90
C ASP A 286 -11.16 25.89 30.63
N ASP A 287 -11.75 25.27 29.62
CA ASP A 287 -11.40 23.90 29.18
C ASP A 287 -9.98 23.84 28.65
N VAL A 288 -9.56 24.85 27.89
CA VAL A 288 -8.23 24.92 27.29
C VAL A 288 -7.14 25.20 28.35
N LYS A 289 -7.41 26.03 29.37
CA LYS A 289 -6.45 26.37 30.42
C LYS A 289 -6.05 25.16 31.28
N SER A 290 -6.92 24.18 31.45
CA SER A 290 -6.61 22.99 32.27
C SER A 290 -5.50 22.14 31.66
N TYR A 291 -5.34 22.15 30.33
CA TYR A 291 -4.33 21.42 29.58
C TYR A 291 -3.04 22.20 29.32
N LEU A 292 -3.04 23.53 29.49
CA LEU A 292 -1.85 24.37 29.34
C LEU A 292 -0.99 24.43 30.63
N LYS A 293 -1.41 23.77 31.70
CA LYS A 293 -0.55 23.62 32.89
C LYS A 293 0.60 22.67 32.54
N PRO A 294 1.87 23.11 32.67
CA PRO A 294 2.99 22.23 32.41
C PRO A 294 2.90 21.00 33.29
N ASP A 295 3.03 19.84 32.68
CA ASP A 295 3.10 18.56 33.40
C ASP A 295 4.30 18.65 34.37
N LYS A 296 4.04 18.63 35.65
CA LYS A 296 5.07 18.79 36.71
C LYS A 296 6.08 17.64 36.78
N ASN A 297 5.91 16.64 35.86
CA ASN A 297 6.71 15.42 35.82
C ASN A 297 7.72 15.34 34.66
N ILE A 298 7.88 16.38 33.86
CA ILE A 298 8.98 16.45 32.89
C ILE A 298 10.15 17.13 33.56
N GLN A 299 10.96 16.35 34.26
CA GLN A 299 12.34 16.73 34.58
C GLN A 299 13.15 16.59 33.28
N VAL A 300 13.74 17.74 32.86
CA VAL A 300 14.68 17.86 31.72
C VAL A 300 15.97 17.11 32.03
#